data_45d817e57778baf3f164ff0ea316d4c0
#
_entry.id   45d817e57778baf3f164ff0ea316d4c0
#
_cell.length_a   1.000
_cell.length_b   1.000
_cell.length_c   1.000
_cell.angle_alpha   90.00
_cell.angle_beta   90.00
_cell.angle_gamma   90.00
#
_symmetry.space_group_name_H-M   'P 1'
#
loop_
_entity.id
_entity.type
_entity.pdbx_description
1 polymer ?
#
loop_
_entity_poly.entity_id
_entity_poly.type
_entity_poly.pdbx_seq_one_letter_code
_entity_poly.pdbx_strand_id
1 'polypeptide(L)'
;VAITNKCSVCYNDDLQSIIEFGDIPLCDGYSKEIETAKGTPKFNITVVHCSKCNHAELDLKPPESMIYSNYNYFSSNSPDLDEHFISYANWINAKLGTANAVHLDVGCNDGLLLDKSAKLGFSTVGIDPAPAGSIAKEKGHDFYSGYFNTDIVTENKLEASADILTCNNILANVRDLTGYAKAANLILKNDGFFVAETLHFPTLMKNLVFEMVNHEHYHYFSTRSMMKLYNSAG
;
A
#
# COMPACT_ATOMS: atom_id res chain seq x y z
N VAL A 1 -8.38 10.48 -14.77
CA VAL A 1 -8.63 9.04 -14.94
C VAL A 1 -7.58 8.50 -15.90
N ALA A 2 -6.87 7.41 -15.51
CA ALA A 2 -5.92 6.73 -16.37
C ALA A 2 -6.50 5.38 -16.80
N ILE A 3 -6.34 5.05 -18.08
CA ILE A 3 -6.72 3.74 -18.63
C ILE A 3 -5.46 2.88 -18.76
N THR A 4 -5.54 1.66 -18.26
CA THR A 4 -4.44 0.70 -18.28
C THR A 4 -4.35 0.02 -19.65
N ASN A 5 -3.35 0.40 -20.44
CA ASN A 5 -3.07 -0.21 -21.76
C ASN A 5 -1.91 -1.21 -21.72
N LYS A 6 -1.17 -1.25 -20.62
CA LYS A 6 -0.03 -2.16 -20.38
C LYS A 6 -0.01 -2.54 -18.93
N CYS A 7 0.41 -3.77 -18.65
CA CYS A 7 0.58 -4.27 -17.30
C CYS A 7 1.53 -3.36 -16.48
N SER A 8 1.06 -2.89 -15.34
CA SER A 8 1.83 -2.00 -14.46
C SER A 8 3.09 -2.66 -13.87
N VAL A 9 3.20 -3.99 -13.93
CA VAL A 9 4.34 -4.76 -13.40
C VAL A 9 5.37 -5.12 -14.46
N CYS A 10 4.93 -5.61 -15.63
CA CYS A 10 5.87 -6.14 -16.64
C CYS A 10 5.76 -5.48 -18.02
N TYR A 11 4.92 -4.45 -18.14
CA TYR A 11 4.69 -3.64 -19.34
C TYR A 11 4.20 -4.43 -20.57
N ASN A 12 3.71 -5.68 -20.36
CA ASN A 12 3.05 -6.45 -21.40
C ASN A 12 1.73 -5.80 -21.79
N ASP A 13 1.38 -5.80 -23.06
CA ASP A 13 0.16 -5.22 -23.62
C ASP A 13 -0.99 -6.25 -23.80
N ASP A 14 -0.71 -7.54 -23.61
CA ASP A 14 -1.72 -8.60 -23.60
C ASP A 14 -2.41 -8.66 -22.23
N LEU A 15 -3.45 -7.84 -22.09
CA LEU A 15 -4.30 -7.77 -20.91
C LEU A 15 -5.70 -8.28 -21.25
N GLN A 16 -6.22 -9.21 -20.47
CA GLN A 16 -7.53 -9.82 -20.64
C GLN A 16 -8.49 -9.38 -19.56
N SER A 17 -9.67 -8.87 -19.92
CA SER A 17 -10.75 -8.63 -18.94
C SER A 17 -11.20 -9.96 -18.34
N ILE A 18 -11.29 -10.00 -17.01
CA ILE A 18 -11.69 -11.21 -16.26
C ILE A 18 -12.86 -10.97 -15.30
N ILE A 19 -13.08 -9.74 -14.86
CA ILE A 19 -14.19 -9.34 -13.99
C ILE A 19 -14.70 -7.97 -14.45
N GLU A 20 -16.01 -7.83 -14.64
CA GLU A 20 -16.65 -6.58 -15.05
C GLU A 20 -17.84 -6.29 -14.13
N PHE A 21 -17.72 -5.26 -13.30
CA PHE A 21 -18.81 -4.80 -12.42
C PHE A 21 -19.60 -3.64 -13.03
N GLY A 22 -19.08 -2.99 -14.09
CA GLY A 22 -19.66 -1.79 -14.66
C GLY A 22 -19.42 -0.53 -13.81
N ASP A 23 -20.26 0.48 -14.03
CA ASP A 23 -20.14 1.78 -13.37
C ASP A 23 -20.75 1.74 -11.97
N ILE A 24 -19.92 1.83 -10.96
CA ILE A 24 -20.34 1.88 -9.56
C ILE A 24 -19.89 3.18 -8.90
N PRO A 25 -20.59 3.66 -7.84
CA PRO A 25 -20.15 4.83 -7.10
C PRO A 25 -18.74 4.67 -6.54
N LEU A 26 -18.00 5.77 -6.44
CA LEU A 26 -16.69 5.77 -5.80
C LEU A 26 -16.80 5.18 -4.39
N CYS A 27 -15.89 4.27 -4.04
CA CYS A 27 -15.87 3.63 -2.73
C CYS A 27 -15.64 4.68 -1.62
N ASP A 28 -16.11 4.35 -0.42
CA ASP A 28 -16.02 5.18 0.80
C ASP A 28 -16.60 6.60 0.71
N GLY A 29 -17.29 6.90 -0.37
CA GLY A 29 -18.03 8.15 -0.57
C GLY A 29 -19.36 8.17 0.19
N TYR A 30 -19.36 7.94 1.51
CA TYR A 30 -20.58 7.93 2.33
C TYR A 30 -21.21 9.30 2.42
N SER A 31 -22.53 9.37 2.31
CA SER A 31 -23.32 10.57 2.48
C SER A 31 -24.50 10.33 3.44
N LYS A 32 -24.82 11.35 4.26
CA LYS A 32 -26.00 11.33 5.13
C LYS A 32 -27.29 11.56 4.36
N GLU A 33 -27.21 12.21 3.20
CA GLU A 33 -28.35 12.61 2.40
C GLU A 33 -28.44 11.77 1.13
N ILE A 34 -29.62 11.19 0.86
CA ILE A 34 -29.87 10.31 -0.30
C ILE A 34 -29.58 11.03 -1.64
N GLU A 35 -29.98 12.29 -1.77
CA GLU A 35 -29.79 13.04 -3.03
C GLU A 35 -28.29 13.32 -3.27
N THR A 36 -27.52 13.59 -2.24
CA THR A 36 -26.05 13.71 -2.35
C THR A 36 -25.44 12.37 -2.74
N ALA A 37 -25.88 11.27 -2.12
CA ALA A 37 -25.40 9.93 -2.47
C ALA A 37 -25.68 9.55 -3.93
N LYS A 38 -26.86 9.91 -4.47
CA LYS A 38 -27.19 9.71 -5.89
C LYS A 38 -26.28 10.48 -6.85
N GLY A 39 -25.75 11.63 -6.41
CA GLY A 39 -24.82 12.48 -7.18
C GLY A 39 -23.36 12.02 -7.10
N THR A 40 -23.03 10.97 -6.33
CA THR A 40 -21.66 10.46 -6.23
C THR A 40 -21.12 10.06 -7.59
N PRO A 41 -19.92 10.50 -7.98
CA PRO A 41 -19.30 10.10 -9.24
C PRO A 41 -19.18 8.58 -9.34
N LYS A 42 -19.50 8.06 -10.52
CA LYS A 42 -19.37 6.63 -10.83
C LYS A 42 -18.19 6.41 -11.75
N PHE A 43 -17.49 5.31 -11.52
CA PHE A 43 -16.40 4.86 -12.35
C PHE A 43 -16.57 3.38 -12.67
N ASN A 44 -16.15 3.01 -13.88
CA ASN A 44 -16.16 1.61 -14.28
C ASN A 44 -15.15 0.82 -13.43
N ILE A 45 -15.55 -0.37 -12.99
CA ILE A 45 -14.64 -1.36 -12.39
C ILE A 45 -14.58 -2.57 -13.31
N THR A 46 -13.48 -2.70 -14.00
CA THR A 46 -13.08 -3.87 -14.77
C THR A 46 -11.70 -4.30 -14.31
N VAL A 47 -11.57 -5.56 -13.93
CA VAL A 47 -10.27 -6.17 -13.59
C VAL A 47 -9.70 -6.82 -14.85
N VAL A 48 -8.48 -6.42 -15.19
CA VAL A 48 -7.70 -7.03 -16.28
C VAL A 48 -6.57 -7.87 -15.72
N HIS A 49 -6.26 -8.97 -16.40
CA HIS A 49 -5.22 -9.92 -16.02
C HIS A 49 -4.13 -9.97 -17.09
N CYS A 50 -2.90 -9.92 -16.65
CA CYS A 50 -1.72 -10.10 -17.51
C CYS A 50 -1.31 -11.57 -17.57
N SER A 51 -1.41 -12.19 -18.75
CA SER A 51 -1.02 -13.58 -18.99
C SER A 51 0.47 -13.86 -18.75
N LYS A 52 1.33 -12.83 -18.90
CA LYS A 52 2.79 -12.97 -18.80
C LYS A 52 3.30 -13.06 -17.36
N CYS A 53 2.80 -12.21 -16.44
CA CYS A 53 3.29 -12.18 -15.06
C CYS A 53 2.23 -12.55 -14.01
N ASN A 54 1.00 -12.84 -14.41
CA ASN A 54 -0.14 -13.16 -13.53
C ASN A 54 -0.46 -12.02 -12.54
N HIS A 55 -0.24 -10.76 -12.97
CA HIS A 55 -0.74 -9.59 -12.28
C HIS A 55 -2.18 -9.31 -12.72
N ALA A 56 -3.03 -8.94 -11.78
CA ALA A 56 -4.35 -8.40 -12.08
C ALA A 56 -4.44 -6.96 -11.57
N GLU A 57 -5.16 -6.11 -12.30
CA GLU A 57 -5.27 -4.69 -11.97
C GLU A 57 -6.55 -4.10 -12.54
N LEU A 58 -6.98 -2.95 -12.02
CA LEU A 58 -8.07 -2.19 -12.63
C LEU A 58 -7.63 -1.62 -13.98
N ASP A 59 -8.49 -1.73 -14.98
CA ASP A 59 -8.28 -1.10 -16.28
C ASP A 59 -8.39 0.42 -16.21
N LEU A 60 -9.21 0.93 -15.28
CA LEU A 60 -9.48 2.34 -15.05
C LEU A 60 -9.15 2.70 -13.60
N LYS A 61 -8.23 3.65 -13.41
CA LYS A 61 -7.78 4.10 -12.09
C LYS A 61 -8.23 5.55 -11.84
N PRO A 62 -9.19 5.79 -10.93
CA PRO A 62 -9.57 7.14 -10.52
C PRO A 62 -8.38 7.92 -9.94
N PRO A 63 -8.41 9.28 -9.95
CA PRO A 63 -7.38 10.06 -9.31
C PRO A 63 -7.31 9.80 -7.81
N GLU A 64 -6.10 9.65 -7.26
CA GLU A 64 -5.87 9.42 -5.82
C GLU A 64 -6.49 10.52 -4.94
N SER A 65 -6.46 11.77 -5.42
CA SER A 65 -7.07 12.90 -4.71
C SER A 65 -8.59 12.74 -4.50
N MET A 66 -9.28 11.98 -5.33
CA MET A 66 -10.71 11.70 -5.15
C MET A 66 -10.98 10.65 -4.07
N ILE A 67 -10.01 9.80 -3.79
CA ILE A 67 -10.10 8.71 -2.82
C ILE A 67 -9.61 9.19 -1.45
N TYR A 68 -8.42 9.82 -1.39
CA TYR A 68 -7.73 10.08 -0.13
C TYR A 68 -7.89 11.50 0.43
N SER A 69 -8.58 12.45 -0.26
CA SER A 69 -8.74 13.82 0.24
C SER A 69 -9.51 13.91 1.58
N ASN A 70 -10.36 12.94 1.88
CA ASN A 70 -11.16 12.86 3.10
C ASN A 70 -10.96 11.52 3.84
N TYR A 71 -9.78 10.94 3.73
CA TYR A 71 -9.47 9.64 4.33
C TYR A 71 -9.44 9.73 5.86
N ASN A 72 -10.40 9.08 6.51
CA ASN A 72 -10.62 9.13 7.96
C ASN A 72 -10.44 7.76 8.64
N TYR A 73 -9.66 6.87 8.04
CA TYR A 73 -9.33 5.60 8.64
C TYR A 73 -8.19 5.74 9.64
N PHE A 74 -8.35 5.15 10.84
CA PHE A 74 -7.33 5.08 11.88
C PHE A 74 -7.09 3.62 12.23
N SER A 75 -5.85 3.16 12.08
CA SER A 75 -5.46 1.77 12.36
C SER A 75 -5.71 1.39 13.83
N SER A 76 -5.53 2.34 14.75
CA SER A 76 -5.75 2.13 16.19
C SER A 76 -7.22 1.89 16.58
N ASN A 77 -8.17 2.13 15.67
CA ASN A 77 -9.60 1.85 15.93
C ASN A 77 -9.95 0.35 15.80
N SER A 78 -9.03 -0.49 15.31
CA SER A 78 -9.23 -1.93 15.11
C SER A 78 -8.48 -2.73 16.18
N PRO A 79 -9.18 -3.36 17.15
CA PRO A 79 -8.55 -4.25 18.13
C PRO A 79 -7.81 -5.43 17.50
N ASP A 80 -8.38 -6.02 16.45
CA ASP A 80 -7.79 -7.16 15.74
C ASP A 80 -6.45 -6.76 15.07
N LEU A 81 -6.39 -5.53 14.55
CA LEU A 81 -5.17 -5.01 13.96
C LEU A 81 -4.09 -4.71 15.03
N ASP A 82 -4.50 -4.29 16.22
CA ASP A 82 -3.59 -4.10 17.35
C ASP A 82 -2.90 -5.42 17.74
N GLU A 83 -3.65 -6.51 17.90
CA GLU A 83 -3.11 -7.84 18.19
C GLU A 83 -2.22 -8.37 17.05
N HIS A 84 -2.65 -8.17 15.80
CA HIS A 84 -1.86 -8.52 14.63
C HIS A 84 -0.51 -7.82 14.62
N PHE A 85 -0.47 -6.51 14.85
CA PHE A 85 0.76 -5.72 14.84
C PHE A 85 1.68 -6.01 16.02
N ILE A 86 1.16 -6.44 17.16
CA ILE A 86 2.01 -6.99 18.24
C ILE A 86 2.76 -8.22 17.75
N SER A 87 2.06 -9.17 17.14
CA SER A 87 2.64 -10.39 16.60
C SER A 87 3.63 -10.10 15.46
N TYR A 88 3.28 -9.16 14.59
CA TYR A 88 4.08 -8.74 13.45
C TYR A 88 5.40 -8.07 13.90
N ALA A 89 5.35 -7.11 14.81
CA ALA A 89 6.55 -6.46 15.36
C ALA A 89 7.49 -7.46 16.05
N ASN A 90 6.94 -8.43 16.80
CA ASN A 90 7.74 -9.50 17.40
C ASN A 90 8.42 -10.38 16.34
N TRP A 91 7.71 -10.71 15.25
CA TRP A 91 8.28 -11.47 14.13
C TRP A 91 9.40 -10.69 13.44
N ILE A 92 9.23 -9.38 13.21
CA ILE A 92 10.25 -8.48 12.66
C ILE A 92 11.49 -8.51 13.56
N ASN A 93 11.33 -8.30 14.87
CA ASN A 93 12.41 -8.30 15.84
C ASN A 93 13.19 -9.62 15.84
N ALA A 94 12.48 -10.74 15.80
CA ALA A 94 13.11 -12.06 15.74
C ALA A 94 13.90 -12.30 14.43
N LYS A 95 13.47 -11.70 13.32
CA LYS A 95 14.14 -11.80 12.02
C LYS A 95 15.40 -10.94 11.95
N LEU A 96 15.37 -9.73 12.46
CA LEU A 96 16.52 -8.83 12.42
C LEU A 96 17.60 -9.22 13.44
N GLY A 97 17.21 -9.67 14.62
CA GLY A 97 18.14 -10.12 15.67
C GLY A 97 19.13 -9.04 16.16
N THR A 98 18.88 -7.76 15.85
CA THR A 98 19.76 -6.64 16.20
C THR A 98 19.00 -5.59 17.01
N ALA A 99 19.66 -5.07 18.06
CA ALA A 99 19.15 -3.92 18.79
C ALA A 99 19.36 -2.62 17.99
N ASN A 100 18.46 -1.64 18.17
CA ASN A 100 18.53 -0.31 17.56
C ASN A 100 18.40 -0.29 16.01
N ALA A 101 17.77 -1.31 15.42
CA ALA A 101 17.48 -1.30 13.99
C ALA A 101 16.47 -0.19 13.64
N VAL A 102 16.56 0.32 12.43
CA VAL A 102 15.62 1.32 11.89
C VAL A 102 14.47 0.60 11.19
N HIS A 103 13.27 0.75 11.71
CA HIS A 103 12.03 0.28 11.09
C HIS A 103 11.32 1.46 10.43
N LEU A 104 11.20 1.42 9.12
CA LEU A 104 10.44 2.38 8.33
C LEU A 104 9.14 1.75 7.86
N ASP A 105 8.00 2.41 8.10
CA ASP A 105 6.67 1.96 7.67
C ASP A 105 6.06 2.95 6.68
N VAL A 106 5.71 2.45 5.48
CA VAL A 106 5.04 3.23 4.44
C VAL A 106 3.53 3.02 4.53
N GLY A 107 2.79 4.14 4.58
CA GLY A 107 1.38 4.12 4.92
C GLY A 107 1.18 3.87 6.41
N CYS A 108 2.03 4.49 7.22
CA CYS A 108 2.08 4.24 8.67
C CYS A 108 0.81 4.64 9.41
N ASN A 109 -0.10 5.38 8.76
CA ASN A 109 -1.33 5.88 9.36
C ASN A 109 -1.05 6.58 10.71
N ASP A 110 -1.77 6.28 11.77
CA ASP A 110 -1.57 6.86 13.10
C ASP A 110 -0.41 6.23 13.90
N GLY A 111 0.46 5.43 13.24
CA GLY A 111 1.68 4.87 13.81
C GLY A 111 1.48 3.62 14.68
N LEU A 112 0.37 2.91 14.54
CA LEU A 112 0.07 1.74 15.40
C LEU A 112 1.17 0.66 15.32
N LEU A 113 1.66 0.30 14.12
CA LEU A 113 2.76 -0.67 13.97
C LEU A 113 4.07 -0.11 14.53
N LEU A 114 4.35 1.17 14.27
CA LEU A 114 5.54 1.84 14.78
C LEU A 114 5.57 1.88 16.31
N ASP A 115 4.42 2.07 16.98
CA ASP A 115 4.28 1.97 18.44
C ASP A 115 4.74 0.60 18.98
N LYS A 116 4.40 -0.48 18.27
CA LYS A 116 4.81 -1.83 18.67
C LYS A 116 6.30 -2.05 18.49
N SER A 117 6.86 -1.55 17.40
CA SER A 117 8.29 -1.65 17.10
C SER A 117 9.13 -0.80 18.05
N ALA A 118 8.70 0.42 18.39
CA ALA A 118 9.38 1.28 19.34
C ALA A 118 9.49 0.63 20.73
N LYS A 119 8.45 -0.10 21.18
CA LYS A 119 8.48 -0.87 22.44
C LYS A 119 9.52 -2.00 22.44
N LEU A 120 9.95 -2.46 21.27
CA LEU A 120 10.99 -3.47 21.10
C LEU A 120 12.38 -2.86 20.88
N GLY A 121 12.50 -1.51 20.95
CA GLY A 121 13.78 -0.80 20.87
C GLY A 121 14.19 -0.40 19.45
N PHE A 122 13.27 -0.43 18.48
CA PHE A 122 13.54 0.09 17.13
C PHE A 122 13.53 1.63 17.11
N SER A 123 14.39 2.23 16.30
CA SER A 123 14.19 3.57 15.78
C SER A 123 13.12 3.52 14.69
N THR A 124 12.09 4.34 14.81
CA THR A 124 10.88 4.22 13.98
C THR A 124 10.68 5.43 13.10
N VAL A 125 10.39 5.18 11.83
CA VAL A 125 10.15 6.20 10.81
C VAL A 125 8.85 5.89 10.08
N GLY A 126 7.97 6.88 9.95
CA GLY A 126 6.71 6.76 9.20
C GLY A 126 6.70 7.65 7.97
N ILE A 127 6.12 7.16 6.87
CA ILE A 127 5.80 7.95 5.68
C ILE A 127 4.32 7.75 5.36
N ASP A 128 3.54 8.83 5.31
CA ASP A 128 2.11 8.77 4.99
C ASP A 128 1.61 10.09 4.38
N PRO A 129 0.81 10.09 3.30
CA PRO A 129 0.23 11.30 2.74
C PRO A 129 -1.02 11.78 3.49
N ALA A 130 -1.67 10.90 4.28
CA ALA A 130 -2.93 11.22 4.97
C ALA A 130 -2.70 12.04 6.24
N PRO A 131 -3.68 12.87 6.66
CA PRO A 131 -3.59 13.63 7.91
C PRO A 131 -3.35 12.78 9.16
N ALA A 132 -3.81 11.52 9.16
CA ALA A 132 -3.60 10.57 10.26
C ALA A 132 -2.10 10.38 10.60
N GLY A 133 -1.20 10.51 9.62
CA GLY A 133 0.25 10.41 9.82
C GLY A 133 0.82 11.43 10.80
N SER A 134 0.18 12.58 10.99
CA SER A 134 0.59 13.57 11.99
C SER A 134 0.53 13.02 13.42
N ILE A 135 -0.36 12.08 13.70
CA ILE A 135 -0.49 11.40 14.99
C ILE A 135 0.74 10.55 15.29
N ALA A 136 1.31 9.87 14.27
CA ALA A 136 2.55 9.14 14.43
C ALA A 136 3.70 10.06 14.89
N LYS A 137 3.77 11.28 14.33
CA LYS A 137 4.73 12.30 14.76
C LYS A 137 4.49 12.75 16.21
N GLU A 138 3.25 12.97 16.61
CA GLU A 138 2.89 13.36 17.98
C GLU A 138 3.25 12.28 19.01
N LYS A 139 3.22 11.01 18.60
CA LYS A 139 3.65 9.87 19.40
C LYS A 139 5.19 9.73 19.52
N GLY A 140 5.96 10.54 18.79
CA GLY A 140 7.43 10.59 18.88
C GLY A 140 8.16 9.78 17.81
N HIS A 141 7.47 9.31 16.77
CA HIS A 141 8.13 8.72 15.61
C HIS A 141 8.68 9.80 14.67
N ASP A 142 9.78 9.51 14.00
CA ASP A 142 10.20 10.32 12.85
C ASP A 142 9.16 10.18 11.75
N PHE A 143 8.69 11.31 11.18
CA PHE A 143 7.57 11.29 10.25
C PHE A 143 7.78 12.23 9.07
N TYR A 144 7.50 11.72 7.87
CA TYR A 144 7.54 12.46 6.62
C TYR A 144 6.17 12.39 5.92
N SER A 145 5.55 13.55 5.70
CA SER A 145 4.26 13.63 5.02
C SER A 145 4.43 13.60 3.52
N GLY A 146 3.83 12.64 2.84
CA GLY A 146 3.84 12.53 1.38
C GLY A 146 3.66 11.11 0.87
N TYR A 147 3.50 11.01 -0.45
CA TYR A 147 3.50 9.71 -1.13
C TYR A 147 4.90 9.14 -1.23
N PHE A 148 5.04 7.86 -0.94
CA PHE A 148 6.33 7.19 -1.00
C PHE A 148 6.82 7.02 -2.45
N ASN A 149 7.92 7.68 -2.77
CA ASN A 149 8.59 7.66 -4.05
C ASN A 149 10.09 7.99 -3.88
N THR A 150 10.86 8.00 -4.96
CA THR A 150 12.29 8.33 -4.90
C THR A 150 12.56 9.75 -4.41
N ASP A 151 11.66 10.70 -4.69
CA ASP A 151 11.86 12.11 -4.34
C ASP A 151 11.78 12.30 -2.82
N ILE A 152 10.76 11.72 -2.14
CA ILE A 152 10.66 11.81 -0.68
C ILE A 152 11.87 11.18 0.01
N VAL A 153 12.45 10.11 -0.57
CA VAL A 153 13.65 9.45 -0.05
C VAL A 153 14.87 10.38 -0.16
N THR A 154 15.12 10.96 -1.35
CA THR A 154 16.29 11.78 -1.60
C THR A 154 16.23 13.16 -0.95
N GLU A 155 15.07 13.82 -0.98
CA GLU A 155 14.88 15.15 -0.37
C GLU A 155 15.07 15.12 1.14
N ASN A 156 14.72 13.99 1.78
CA ASN A 156 14.86 13.80 3.23
C ASN A 156 16.12 13.03 3.63
N LYS A 157 17.00 12.68 2.68
CA LYS A 157 18.27 11.98 2.92
C LYS A 157 18.09 10.65 3.65
N LEU A 158 17.13 9.86 3.17
CA LEU A 158 16.76 8.57 3.74
C LEU A 158 17.39 7.37 3.01
N GLU A 159 18.31 7.60 2.05
CA GLU A 159 18.96 6.52 1.31
C GLU A 159 19.74 5.60 2.25
N ALA A 160 19.60 4.30 2.05
CA ALA A 160 20.25 3.25 2.84
C ALA A 160 20.10 3.45 4.37
N SER A 161 18.95 3.96 4.81
CA SER A 161 18.69 4.25 6.24
C SER A 161 17.94 3.13 6.96
N ALA A 162 17.07 2.38 6.28
CA ALA A 162 16.20 1.40 6.89
C ALA A 162 16.81 -0.01 6.94
N ASP A 163 16.76 -0.64 8.10
CA ASP A 163 17.07 -2.07 8.26
C ASP A 163 15.86 -2.92 7.84
N ILE A 164 14.66 -2.39 8.06
CA ILE A 164 13.42 -2.97 7.57
C ILE A 164 12.48 -1.89 7.06
N LEU A 165 11.87 -2.17 5.91
CA LEU A 165 10.79 -1.42 5.31
C LEU A 165 9.52 -2.26 5.34
N THR A 166 8.46 -1.75 5.97
CA THR A 166 7.14 -2.36 5.92
C THR A 166 6.17 -1.58 5.05
N CYS A 167 5.20 -2.29 4.50
CA CYS A 167 4.14 -1.73 3.68
C CYS A 167 2.90 -2.62 3.81
N ASN A 168 1.92 -2.17 4.59
CA ASN A 168 0.76 -2.99 4.93
C ASN A 168 -0.50 -2.40 4.33
N ASN A 169 -1.13 -3.16 3.43
CA ASN A 169 -2.36 -2.79 2.70
C ASN A 169 -2.24 -1.49 1.87
N ILE A 170 -1.05 -1.17 1.39
CA ILE A 170 -0.76 0.02 0.58
C ILE A 170 -0.47 -0.32 -0.88
N LEU A 171 0.24 -1.43 -1.16
CA LEU A 171 0.68 -1.76 -2.53
C LEU A 171 -0.47 -1.89 -3.54
N ALA A 172 -1.64 -2.33 -3.09
CA ALA A 172 -2.82 -2.38 -3.93
C ALA A 172 -3.25 -0.99 -4.45
N ASN A 173 -2.89 0.06 -3.71
CA ASN A 173 -3.35 1.44 -3.90
C ASN A 173 -2.32 2.33 -4.62
N VAL A 174 -1.11 1.81 -4.83
CA VAL A 174 0.01 2.58 -5.43
C VAL A 174 -0.17 2.72 -6.94
N ARG A 175 -0.17 3.93 -7.45
CA ARG A 175 -0.33 4.17 -8.90
C ARG A 175 0.94 3.84 -9.69
N ASP A 176 2.10 4.25 -9.22
CA ASP A 176 3.41 3.98 -9.83
C ASP A 176 4.16 2.89 -9.06
N LEU A 177 3.87 1.63 -9.37
CA LEU A 177 4.53 0.48 -8.74
C LEU A 177 6.04 0.44 -8.99
N THR A 178 6.48 0.88 -10.16
CA THR A 178 7.91 0.87 -10.51
C THR A 178 8.68 1.91 -9.72
N GLY A 179 8.14 3.13 -9.61
CA GLY A 179 8.72 4.19 -8.78
C GLY A 179 8.74 3.79 -7.30
N TYR A 180 7.66 3.15 -6.83
CA TYR A 180 7.59 2.62 -5.46
C TYR A 180 8.68 1.57 -5.20
N ALA A 181 8.84 0.58 -6.09
CA ALA A 181 9.84 -0.47 -5.92
C ALA A 181 11.27 0.09 -5.95
N LYS A 182 11.55 1.09 -6.81
CA LYS A 182 12.84 1.80 -6.82
C LYS A 182 13.10 2.55 -5.52
N ALA A 183 12.09 3.23 -4.98
CA ALA A 183 12.20 3.92 -3.68
C ALA A 183 12.47 2.93 -2.54
N ALA A 184 11.81 1.75 -2.56
CA ALA A 184 12.04 0.69 -1.59
C ALA A 184 13.50 0.18 -1.64
N ASN A 185 14.05 -0.02 -2.83
CA ASN A 185 15.45 -0.41 -2.98
C ASN A 185 16.41 0.71 -2.53
N LEU A 186 16.08 1.97 -2.79
CA LEU A 186 16.93 3.12 -2.44
C LEU A 186 17.02 3.34 -0.92
N ILE A 187 15.92 3.13 -0.18
CA ILE A 187 15.83 3.44 1.25
C ILE A 187 16.40 2.31 2.13
N LEU A 188 16.39 1.07 1.63
CA LEU A 188 16.90 -0.08 2.36
C LEU A 188 18.43 -0.08 2.41
N LYS A 189 18.98 -0.48 3.56
CA LYS A 189 20.40 -0.88 3.66
C LYS A 189 20.65 -2.14 2.83
N ASN A 190 21.92 -2.43 2.52
CA ASN A 190 22.30 -3.58 1.67
C ASN A 190 21.75 -4.92 2.20
N ASP A 191 21.69 -5.08 3.53
CA ASP A 191 21.15 -6.28 4.18
C ASP A 191 19.74 -6.06 4.75
N GLY A 192 19.06 -5.00 4.31
CA GLY A 192 17.73 -4.64 4.76
C GLY A 192 16.64 -5.53 4.18
N PHE A 193 15.51 -5.62 4.88
CA PHE A 193 14.35 -6.40 4.47
C PHE A 193 13.18 -5.51 4.06
N PHE A 194 12.54 -5.86 2.94
CA PHE A 194 11.22 -5.35 2.60
C PHE A 194 10.17 -6.40 2.93
N VAL A 195 9.14 -6.00 3.67
CA VAL A 195 8.00 -6.85 4.02
C VAL A 195 6.71 -6.13 3.65
N ALA A 196 5.86 -6.79 2.87
CA ALA A 196 4.59 -6.24 2.44
C ALA A 196 3.43 -7.19 2.77
N GLU A 197 2.37 -6.63 3.36
CA GLU A 197 1.06 -7.27 3.39
C GLU A 197 0.17 -6.62 2.33
N THR A 198 -0.42 -7.44 1.47
CA THR A 198 -1.28 -6.96 0.40
C THR A 198 -2.26 -8.03 -0.06
N LEU A 199 -3.22 -7.63 -0.87
CA LEU A 199 -4.22 -8.51 -1.45
C LEU A 199 -3.55 -9.57 -2.34
N HIS A 200 -3.77 -10.85 -2.02
CA HIS A 200 -3.29 -11.97 -2.82
C HIS A 200 -4.39 -12.45 -3.77
N PHE A 201 -4.32 -12.08 -5.03
CA PHE A 201 -5.38 -12.30 -6.02
C PHE A 201 -5.86 -13.75 -6.12
N PRO A 202 -4.98 -14.78 -6.21
CA PRO A 202 -5.43 -16.16 -6.24
C PRO A 202 -6.27 -16.58 -5.02
N THR A 203 -5.98 -16.02 -3.85
CA THR A 203 -6.77 -16.28 -2.62
C THR A 203 -8.11 -15.59 -2.65
N LEU A 204 -8.17 -14.33 -3.12
CA LEU A 204 -9.43 -13.61 -3.30
C LEU A 204 -10.37 -14.36 -4.24
N MET A 205 -9.85 -14.80 -5.39
CA MET A 205 -10.63 -15.54 -6.39
C MET A 205 -11.11 -16.88 -5.85
N LYS A 206 -10.24 -17.65 -5.18
CA LYS A 206 -10.59 -18.95 -4.59
C LYS A 206 -11.71 -18.84 -3.56
N ASN A 207 -11.69 -17.78 -2.76
CA ASN A 207 -12.62 -17.57 -1.66
C ASN A 207 -13.81 -16.67 -2.03
N LEU A 208 -13.89 -16.20 -3.28
CA LEU A 208 -14.94 -15.32 -3.80
C LEU A 208 -15.10 -14.01 -2.99
N VAL A 209 -13.96 -13.44 -2.57
CA VAL A 209 -13.89 -12.20 -1.76
C VAL A 209 -13.96 -10.98 -2.70
N PHE A 210 -15.10 -10.76 -3.33
CA PHE A 210 -15.27 -9.73 -4.35
C PHE A 210 -15.37 -8.31 -3.80
N GLU A 211 -15.72 -8.13 -2.54
CA GLU A 211 -15.77 -6.83 -1.86
C GLU A 211 -14.42 -6.13 -1.80
N MET A 212 -13.33 -6.87 -1.96
CA MET A 212 -11.98 -6.31 -2.07
C MET A 212 -11.70 -5.71 -3.45
N VAL A 213 -12.60 -5.90 -4.44
CA VAL A 213 -12.48 -5.28 -5.75
C VAL A 213 -13.22 -3.96 -5.75
N ASN A 214 -12.49 -2.88 -5.52
CA ASN A 214 -13.01 -1.53 -5.40
C ASN A 214 -12.02 -0.50 -5.98
N HIS A 215 -12.41 0.78 -5.99
CA HIS A 215 -11.65 1.85 -6.63
C HIS A 215 -10.36 2.23 -5.93
N GLU A 216 -10.16 1.88 -4.65
CA GLU A 216 -8.91 2.08 -3.93
C GLU A 216 -7.84 1.08 -4.36
N HIS A 217 -8.25 -0.15 -4.64
CA HIS A 217 -7.36 -1.25 -4.93
C HIS A 217 -7.10 -1.34 -6.42
N TYR A 218 -6.10 -0.62 -6.91
CA TYR A 218 -5.70 -0.64 -8.32
C TYR A 218 -5.08 -1.97 -8.74
N HIS A 219 -4.46 -2.70 -7.80
CA HIS A 219 -3.59 -3.85 -8.05
C HIS A 219 -3.92 -5.04 -7.18
N TYR A 220 -3.93 -6.23 -7.80
CA TYR A 220 -4.18 -7.52 -7.17
C TYR A 220 -3.01 -8.44 -7.50
N PHE A 221 -2.15 -8.68 -6.51
CA PHE A 221 -0.90 -9.39 -6.74
C PHE A 221 -1.04 -10.91 -6.65
N SER A 222 -0.30 -11.61 -7.52
CA SER A 222 0.14 -12.97 -7.27
C SER A 222 1.57 -12.93 -6.73
N THR A 223 2.04 -14.01 -6.08
CA THR A 223 3.44 -14.13 -5.67
C THR A 223 4.38 -13.92 -6.86
N ARG A 224 4.01 -14.44 -8.04
CA ARG A 224 4.81 -14.29 -9.28
C ARG A 224 4.90 -12.83 -9.74
N SER A 225 3.80 -12.09 -9.71
CA SER A 225 3.81 -10.68 -10.10
C SER A 225 4.59 -9.82 -9.10
N MET A 226 4.50 -10.13 -7.81
CA MET A 226 5.26 -9.45 -6.76
C MET A 226 6.78 -9.67 -6.96
N MET A 227 7.20 -10.91 -7.14
CA MET A 227 8.62 -11.23 -7.45
C MET A 227 9.08 -10.53 -8.72
N LYS A 228 8.24 -10.48 -9.77
CA LYS A 228 8.58 -9.79 -11.02
C LYS A 228 8.78 -8.30 -10.81
N LEU A 229 7.93 -7.64 -10.02
CA LEU A 229 8.04 -6.23 -9.70
C LEU A 229 9.37 -5.91 -9.02
N TYR A 230 9.66 -6.57 -7.90
CA TYR A 230 10.83 -6.25 -7.08
C TYR A 230 12.15 -6.69 -7.73
N ASN A 231 12.20 -7.83 -8.42
CA ASN A 231 13.40 -8.25 -9.19
C ASN A 231 13.73 -7.29 -10.35
N SER A 232 12.81 -6.43 -10.77
CA SER A 232 13.06 -5.42 -11.81
C SER A 232 13.59 -4.11 -11.24
N ALA A 233 13.55 -3.92 -9.94
CA ALA A 233 13.97 -2.69 -9.26
C ALA A 233 15.33 -2.81 -8.55
N GLY A 234 15.90 -4.00 -8.47
CA GLY A 234 17.21 -4.28 -7.86
C GLY A 234 17.18 -5.43 -6.88
#